data_76960169678b9dcc06a2d9249b0f78de
#
_entry.id   76960169678b9dcc06a2d9249b0f78de
#
_cell.length_a   1.000
_cell.length_b   1.000
_cell.length_c   1.000
_cell.angle_alpha   90.00
_cell.angle_beta   90.00
_cell.angle_gamma   90.00
#
_symmetry.space_group_name_H-M   'P 1'
#
loop_
_entity.id
_entity.type
_entity.pdbx_description
1 polymer ?
#
loop_
_entity_poly.entity_id
_entity_poly.type
_entity_poly.pdbx_seq_one_letter_code
_entity_poly.pdbx_strand_id
1 'polypeptide(L)'
;TYGEHDMTDNIVHLVLARTPNAPEGVKGISLFVVPKFLLKADGTPGERNDVYCVSIEHKLGIHGSPTAVLAFGDNGGAIGTLVGEENRGLEYMFIMMNAARFNVGLEGLGDAERAYQRAAVYAKERVQGTEVGVRGGPKVPIIKHPDVRRMLMSMRSRIEAMRALAYVTAAAQDNAHGNPDEAERKKAQAFADQIGRAHV
;
A
#
# COMPACT_ATOMS: atom_id res chain seq x y z
N THR A 1 4.94 -5.71 -10.50
CA THR A 1 5.53 -4.37 -10.53
C THR A 1 4.70 -3.44 -11.40
N TYR A 2 4.90 -2.12 -11.26
CA TYR A 2 4.33 -1.14 -12.19
C TYR A 2 4.84 -1.42 -13.60
N GLY A 3 3.95 -1.26 -14.57
CA GLY A 3 4.28 -1.48 -15.95
C GLY A 3 5.31 -0.51 -16.50
N GLU A 4 5.73 -0.80 -17.68
CA GLU A 4 6.60 0.01 -18.47
C GLU A 4 5.75 0.84 -19.45
N HIS A 5 5.41 2.07 -19.09
CA HIS A 5 4.56 2.97 -19.86
C HIS A 5 5.36 4.19 -20.36
N ASP A 6 4.74 4.99 -21.22
CA ASP A 6 5.33 6.20 -21.79
C ASP A 6 4.70 7.51 -21.23
N MET A 7 4.13 7.46 -20.03
CA MET A 7 3.54 8.63 -19.37
C MET A 7 4.56 9.52 -18.67
N THR A 8 5.81 9.07 -18.55
CA THR A 8 6.93 9.81 -17.97
C THR A 8 8.16 9.67 -18.87
N ASP A 9 9.10 10.60 -18.76
CA ASP A 9 10.35 10.58 -19.54
C ASP A 9 11.21 9.36 -19.22
N ASN A 10 11.20 8.91 -17.96
CA ASN A 10 11.92 7.71 -17.53
C ASN A 10 11.20 7.00 -16.40
N ILE A 11 11.43 5.71 -16.25
CA ILE A 11 10.98 4.89 -15.13
C ILE A 11 12.22 4.26 -14.50
N VAL A 12 12.30 4.31 -13.18
CA VAL A 12 13.39 3.72 -12.41
C VAL A 12 12.82 2.60 -11.55
N HIS A 13 13.26 1.38 -11.82
CA HIS A 13 12.83 0.19 -11.09
C HIS A 13 13.77 -0.10 -9.93
N LEU A 14 13.19 -0.44 -8.76
CA LEU A 14 13.90 -1.09 -7.68
C LEU A 14 13.76 -2.61 -7.87
N VAL A 15 14.86 -3.28 -8.17
CA VAL A 15 14.88 -4.69 -8.56
C VAL A 15 15.62 -5.52 -7.52
N LEU A 16 14.97 -6.53 -7.00
CA LEU A 16 15.59 -7.55 -6.17
C LEU A 16 16.18 -8.63 -7.07
N ALA A 17 17.49 -8.80 -7.02
CA ALA A 17 18.22 -9.78 -7.82
C ALA A 17 19.39 -10.38 -7.04
N ARG A 18 20.01 -11.41 -7.64
CA ARG A 18 21.19 -12.07 -7.06
C ARG A 18 22.43 -11.71 -7.85
N THR A 19 23.52 -11.50 -7.14
CA THR A 19 24.86 -11.45 -7.74
C THR A 19 25.40 -12.86 -7.97
N PRO A 20 26.37 -13.04 -8.89
CA PRO A 20 27.11 -14.29 -9.01
C PRO A 20 27.69 -14.69 -7.65
N ASN A 21 27.59 -15.96 -7.29
CA ASN A 21 28.06 -16.52 -5.99
C ASN A 21 27.30 -16.03 -4.75
N ALA A 22 26.13 -15.40 -4.89
CA ALA A 22 25.31 -15.03 -3.74
C ALA A 22 24.85 -16.28 -2.96
N PRO A 23 24.73 -16.20 -1.62
CA PRO A 23 24.17 -17.28 -0.81
C PRO A 23 22.78 -17.71 -1.27
N GLU A 24 22.44 -18.97 -1.10
CA GLU A 24 21.10 -19.47 -1.40
C GLU A 24 20.02 -18.84 -0.49
N GLY A 25 18.76 -18.87 -0.97
CA GLY A 25 17.61 -18.36 -0.23
C GLY A 25 17.59 -16.83 -0.14
N VAL A 26 16.81 -16.30 0.78
CA VAL A 26 16.57 -14.86 0.93
C VAL A 26 17.82 -14.04 1.31
N LYS A 27 18.81 -14.69 1.88
CA LYS A 27 20.08 -14.06 2.32
C LYS A 27 21.00 -13.65 1.16
N GLY A 28 20.75 -14.12 -0.05
CA GLY A 28 21.53 -13.79 -1.24
C GLY A 28 20.88 -12.76 -2.14
N ILE A 29 19.86 -12.05 -1.65
CA ILE A 29 19.15 -11.06 -2.45
C ILE A 29 19.75 -9.67 -2.22
N SER A 30 20.13 -9.03 -3.32
CA SER A 30 20.61 -7.65 -3.39
C SER A 30 19.57 -6.74 -4.02
N LEU A 31 19.65 -5.44 -3.81
CA LEU A 31 18.76 -4.44 -4.39
C LEU A 31 19.49 -3.62 -5.45
N PHE A 32 18.87 -3.42 -6.59
CA PHE A 32 19.41 -2.65 -7.70
C PHE A 32 18.44 -1.56 -8.13
N VAL A 33 18.98 -0.43 -8.54
CA VAL A 33 18.28 0.62 -9.30
C VAL A 33 18.51 0.32 -10.77
N VAL A 34 17.42 0.08 -11.51
CA VAL A 34 17.44 -0.25 -12.94
C VAL A 34 16.56 0.73 -13.68
N PRO A 35 17.11 1.71 -14.40
CA PRO A 35 16.30 2.66 -15.17
C PRO A 35 15.85 2.07 -16.51
N LYS A 36 14.69 2.50 -17.01
CA LYS A 36 14.20 2.18 -18.37
C LYS A 36 15.11 2.78 -19.45
N PHE A 37 15.56 4.01 -19.25
CA PHE A 37 16.58 4.66 -20.06
C PHE A 37 17.77 5.02 -19.19
N LEU A 38 18.96 4.67 -19.66
CA LEU A 38 20.21 5.05 -18.98
C LEU A 38 20.34 6.58 -18.94
N LEU A 39 20.87 7.11 -17.83
CA LEU A 39 21.04 8.56 -17.70
C LEU A 39 22.34 8.99 -18.35
N LYS A 40 22.31 10.10 -19.10
CA LYS A 40 23.49 10.82 -19.56
C LYS A 40 24.14 11.58 -18.41
N ALA A 41 25.32 12.12 -18.65
CA ALA A 41 26.07 12.89 -17.64
C ALA A 41 25.31 14.16 -17.15
N ASP A 42 24.42 14.71 -17.96
CA ASP A 42 23.55 15.85 -17.65
C ASP A 42 22.24 15.45 -16.94
N GLY A 43 22.04 14.15 -16.66
CA GLY A 43 20.85 13.62 -16.02
C GLY A 43 19.66 13.39 -16.95
N THR A 44 19.77 13.69 -18.24
CA THR A 44 18.72 13.45 -19.22
C THR A 44 18.67 11.97 -19.63
N PRO A 45 17.50 11.44 -20.08
CA PRO A 45 17.40 10.09 -20.62
C PRO A 45 18.33 9.88 -21.82
N GLY A 46 19.06 8.79 -21.82
CA GLY A 46 19.98 8.37 -22.85
C GLY A 46 19.48 7.15 -23.61
N GLU A 47 20.35 6.16 -23.79
CA GLU A 47 20.03 4.91 -24.46
C GLU A 47 19.02 4.09 -23.68
N ARG A 48 18.20 3.34 -24.41
CA ARG A 48 17.26 2.40 -23.79
C ARG A 48 18.01 1.27 -23.12
N ASN A 49 17.67 1.01 -21.87
CA ASN A 49 18.15 -0.15 -21.15
C ASN A 49 17.37 -1.41 -21.59
N ASP A 50 17.96 -2.57 -21.38
CA ASP A 50 17.33 -3.85 -21.73
C ASP A 50 16.29 -4.27 -20.68
N VAL A 51 15.19 -3.49 -20.63
CA VAL A 51 14.04 -3.70 -19.73
C VAL A 51 12.77 -3.60 -20.54
N TYR A 52 11.95 -4.65 -20.54
CA TYR A 52 10.72 -4.70 -21.32
C TYR A 52 9.56 -5.28 -20.53
N CYS A 53 8.35 -4.77 -20.80
CA CYS A 53 7.12 -5.36 -20.32
C CYS A 53 6.77 -6.60 -21.16
N VAL A 54 6.73 -7.76 -20.54
CA VAL A 54 6.36 -9.02 -21.17
C VAL A 54 4.85 -9.20 -21.21
N SER A 55 4.19 -8.89 -20.09
CA SER A 55 2.74 -9.01 -19.96
C SER A 55 2.20 -8.12 -18.85
N ILE A 56 0.90 -7.88 -18.90
CA ILE A 56 0.16 -7.16 -17.86
C ILE A 56 -0.79 -8.16 -17.19
N GLU A 57 -0.81 -8.15 -15.86
CA GLU A 57 -1.68 -9.02 -15.08
C GLU A 57 -3.16 -8.60 -15.20
N HIS A 58 -4.02 -9.58 -15.38
CA HIS A 58 -5.46 -9.39 -15.31
C HIS A 58 -5.90 -9.39 -13.84
N LYS A 59 -6.23 -8.21 -13.31
CA LYS A 59 -6.61 -8.01 -11.90
C LYS A 59 -8.11 -7.87 -11.72
N LEU A 60 -8.57 -8.07 -10.48
CA LEU A 60 -9.97 -7.84 -10.11
C LEU A 60 -10.35 -6.34 -10.15
N GLY A 61 -9.41 -5.45 -9.88
CA GLY A 61 -9.60 -4.00 -9.87
C GLY A 61 -8.28 -3.24 -9.99
N ILE A 62 -8.32 -1.93 -9.79
CA ILE A 62 -7.16 -1.01 -9.86
C ILE A 62 -6.44 -1.16 -11.22
N HIS A 63 -7.20 -1.13 -12.30
CA HIS A 63 -6.66 -1.32 -13.66
C HIS A 63 -5.83 -0.13 -14.13
N GLY A 64 -6.07 1.08 -13.59
CA GLY A 64 -5.28 2.27 -13.88
C GLY A 64 -3.84 2.23 -13.34
N SER A 65 -3.54 1.29 -12.44
CA SER A 65 -2.20 0.99 -11.95
C SER A 65 -1.84 -0.44 -12.36
N PRO A 66 -1.37 -0.66 -13.60
CA PRO A 66 -1.14 -2.00 -14.13
C PRO A 66 -0.03 -2.72 -13.37
N THR A 67 -0.26 -3.99 -13.07
CA THR A 67 0.78 -4.90 -12.60
C THR A 67 1.37 -5.63 -13.79
N ALA A 68 2.68 -5.57 -13.97
CA ALA A 68 3.34 -6.11 -15.14
C ALA A 68 4.41 -7.14 -14.77
N VAL A 69 4.65 -8.07 -15.68
CA VAL A 69 5.84 -8.90 -15.71
C VAL A 69 6.87 -8.21 -16.59
N LEU A 70 8.05 -7.95 -16.02
CA LEU A 70 9.16 -7.31 -16.74
C LEU A 70 10.26 -8.32 -16.98
N ALA A 71 10.86 -8.26 -18.17
CA ALA A 71 12.09 -8.95 -18.50
C ALA A 71 13.27 -7.98 -18.40
N PHE A 72 14.37 -8.48 -17.88
CA PHE A 72 15.62 -7.75 -17.72
C PHE A 72 16.76 -8.51 -18.38
N GLY A 73 17.40 -7.93 -19.38
CA GLY A 73 18.64 -8.44 -19.94
C GLY A 73 18.49 -9.50 -21.04
N ASP A 74 17.32 -9.70 -21.62
CA ASP A 74 17.09 -10.72 -22.65
C ASP A 74 17.77 -10.42 -24.01
N ASN A 75 18.13 -9.15 -24.26
CA ASN A 75 18.70 -8.69 -25.54
C ASN A 75 20.15 -8.17 -25.41
N GLY A 76 20.90 -8.62 -24.43
CA GLY A 76 22.30 -8.24 -24.29
C GLY A 76 22.72 -7.84 -22.90
N GLY A 77 21.77 -7.70 -21.98
CA GLY A 77 21.99 -7.43 -20.59
C GLY A 77 21.46 -6.09 -20.12
N ALA A 78 20.72 -6.09 -19.01
CA ALA A 78 20.25 -4.88 -18.36
C ALA A 78 21.33 -4.29 -17.42
N ILE A 79 21.47 -2.97 -17.46
CA ILE A 79 22.40 -2.25 -16.59
C ILE A 79 21.64 -1.76 -15.35
N GLY A 80 22.15 -2.12 -14.17
CA GLY A 80 21.62 -1.68 -12.88
C GLY A 80 22.74 -1.26 -11.93
N THR A 81 22.42 -0.38 -11.00
CA THR A 81 23.35 0.07 -9.95
C THR A 81 22.96 -0.57 -8.62
N LEU A 82 23.92 -1.19 -7.94
CA LEU A 82 23.71 -1.78 -6.61
C LEU A 82 23.34 -0.68 -5.60
N VAL A 83 22.31 -0.94 -4.79
CA VAL A 83 21.92 -0.10 -3.66
C VAL A 83 22.51 -0.68 -2.39
N GLY A 84 23.39 0.09 -1.73
CA GLY A 84 24.03 -0.33 -0.49
C GLY A 84 24.99 -1.51 -0.67
N GLU A 85 24.86 -2.52 0.17
CA GLU A 85 25.71 -3.70 0.20
C GLU A 85 25.05 -4.91 -0.44
N GLU A 86 25.84 -5.78 -1.07
CA GLU A 86 25.36 -7.05 -1.58
C GLU A 86 24.72 -7.91 -0.47
N ASN A 87 23.72 -8.68 -0.86
CA ASN A 87 23.00 -9.63 0.02
C ASN A 87 22.18 -8.99 1.15
N ARG A 88 21.97 -7.66 1.10
CA ARG A 88 21.12 -6.93 2.05
C ARG A 88 19.88 -6.29 1.39
N GLY A 89 19.56 -6.70 0.18
CA GLY A 89 18.49 -6.09 -0.60
C GLY A 89 17.10 -6.15 0.05
N LEU A 90 16.77 -7.23 0.75
CA LEU A 90 15.51 -7.33 1.48
C LEU A 90 15.42 -6.34 2.64
N GLU A 91 16.52 -6.11 3.35
CA GLU A 91 16.58 -5.12 4.43
C GLU A 91 16.25 -3.72 3.91
N TYR A 92 16.86 -3.32 2.79
CA TYR A 92 16.60 -2.03 2.15
C TYR A 92 15.17 -1.93 1.60
N MET A 93 14.66 -3.01 1.01
CA MET A 93 13.27 -3.06 0.55
C MET A 93 12.28 -2.89 1.70
N PHE A 94 12.55 -3.44 2.89
CA PHE A 94 11.64 -3.31 4.03
C PHE A 94 11.52 -1.87 4.54
N ILE A 95 12.49 -1.01 4.32
CA ILE A 95 12.39 0.43 4.62
C ILE A 95 11.22 1.05 3.82
N MET A 96 11.17 0.77 2.52
CA MET A 96 10.06 1.21 1.67
C MET A 96 8.73 0.51 2.04
N MET A 97 8.78 -0.79 2.28
CA MET A 97 7.57 -1.58 2.56
C MET A 97 6.88 -1.19 3.86
N ASN A 98 7.62 -0.75 4.88
CA ASN A 98 7.01 -0.29 6.12
C ASN A 98 6.15 0.98 5.89
N ALA A 99 6.63 1.92 5.08
CA ALA A 99 5.83 3.07 4.67
C ALA A 99 4.61 2.66 3.82
N ALA A 100 4.80 1.76 2.87
CA ALA A 100 3.72 1.27 2.01
C ALA A 100 2.61 0.56 2.81
N ARG A 101 2.95 -0.23 3.83
CA ARG A 101 1.97 -0.91 4.70
C ARG A 101 1.05 0.08 5.42
N PHE A 102 1.60 1.16 5.95
CA PHE A 102 0.80 2.20 6.59
C PHE A 102 -0.18 2.84 5.60
N ASN A 103 0.27 3.15 4.38
CA ASN A 103 -0.58 3.72 3.34
C ASN A 103 -1.71 2.76 2.92
N VAL A 104 -1.45 1.46 2.81
CA VAL A 104 -2.48 0.45 2.53
C VAL A 104 -3.51 0.37 3.68
N GLY A 105 -3.06 0.52 4.93
CA GLY A 105 -3.96 0.64 6.08
C GLY A 105 -4.89 1.85 5.99
N LEU A 106 -4.37 3.00 5.54
CA LEU A 106 -5.17 4.21 5.30
C LEU A 106 -6.16 4.05 4.15
N GLU A 107 -5.79 3.34 3.09
CA GLU A 107 -6.69 2.99 1.97
C GLU A 107 -7.87 2.17 2.48
N GLY A 108 -7.62 1.12 3.28
CA GLY A 108 -8.68 0.32 3.90
C GLY A 108 -9.61 1.13 4.81
N LEU A 109 -9.07 2.11 5.56
CA LEU A 109 -9.87 3.04 6.35
C LEU A 109 -10.75 3.92 5.46
N GLY A 110 -10.22 4.44 4.35
CA GLY A 110 -10.95 5.25 3.39
C GLY A 110 -12.12 4.49 2.76
N ASP A 111 -11.89 3.25 2.35
CA ASP A 111 -12.91 2.38 1.77
C ASP A 111 -14.00 2.02 2.78
N ALA A 112 -13.63 1.72 4.02
CA ALA A 112 -14.56 1.45 5.10
C ALA A 112 -15.46 2.66 5.40
N GLU A 113 -14.89 3.86 5.46
CA GLU A 113 -15.62 5.12 5.66
C GLU A 113 -16.61 5.35 4.52
N ARG A 114 -16.17 5.20 3.28
CA ARG A 114 -17.03 5.36 2.09
C ARG A 114 -18.21 4.38 2.11
N ALA A 115 -17.92 3.11 2.44
CA ALA A 115 -18.96 2.07 2.54
C ALA A 115 -19.99 2.41 3.62
N TYR A 116 -19.53 2.86 4.80
CA TYR A 116 -20.40 3.29 5.89
C TYR A 116 -21.30 4.46 5.50
N GLN A 117 -20.75 5.50 4.88
CA GLN A 117 -21.53 6.67 4.47
C GLN A 117 -22.64 6.27 3.51
N ARG A 118 -22.36 5.44 2.51
CA ARG A 118 -23.36 4.94 1.57
C ARG A 118 -24.43 4.08 2.26
N ALA A 119 -24.01 3.18 3.15
CA ALA A 119 -24.93 2.35 3.92
C ALA A 119 -25.86 3.17 4.82
N ALA A 120 -25.33 4.22 5.47
CA ALA A 120 -26.10 5.10 6.33
C ALA A 120 -27.14 5.92 5.55
N VAL A 121 -26.81 6.42 4.35
CA VAL A 121 -27.75 7.10 3.47
C VAL A 121 -28.83 6.12 3.01
N TYR A 122 -28.45 4.97 2.47
CA TYR A 122 -29.39 3.95 2.02
C TYR A 122 -30.35 3.51 3.14
N ALA A 123 -29.86 3.32 4.35
CA ALA A 123 -30.69 2.92 5.50
C ALA A 123 -31.73 3.97 5.90
N LYS A 124 -31.49 5.24 5.61
CA LYS A 124 -32.45 6.33 5.83
C LYS A 124 -33.52 6.42 4.74
N GLU A 125 -33.18 6.04 3.52
CA GLU A 125 -34.04 6.15 2.34
C GLU A 125 -34.89 4.89 2.08
N ARG A 126 -34.28 3.70 2.30
CA ARG A 126 -34.93 2.42 2.04
C ARG A 126 -36.04 2.16 3.04
N VAL A 127 -37.28 2.11 2.56
CA VAL A 127 -38.45 1.78 3.36
C VAL A 127 -38.80 0.30 3.21
N GLN A 128 -38.80 -0.44 4.34
CA GLN A 128 -39.15 -1.86 4.38
C GLN A 128 -39.56 -2.30 5.79
N GLY A 129 -40.67 -3.03 5.86
CA GLY A 129 -41.23 -3.53 7.13
C GLY A 129 -41.82 -2.45 8.02
N THR A 130 -42.34 -2.86 9.18
CA THR A 130 -42.90 -1.99 10.21
C THR A 130 -41.93 -1.91 11.39
N GLU A 131 -42.05 -0.91 12.25
CA GLU A 131 -41.24 -0.78 13.45
C GLU A 131 -41.47 -1.99 14.39
N VAL A 132 -40.40 -2.47 15.04
CA VAL A 132 -40.50 -3.63 15.92
C VAL A 132 -41.44 -3.34 17.08
N GLY A 133 -42.39 -4.27 17.33
CA GLY A 133 -43.42 -4.14 18.36
C GLY A 133 -44.72 -3.45 17.87
N VAL A 134 -44.74 -2.87 16.69
CA VAL A 134 -45.94 -2.21 16.11
C VAL A 134 -46.61 -3.15 15.11
N ARG A 135 -47.78 -3.69 15.44
CA ARG A 135 -48.59 -4.53 14.53
C ARG A 135 -49.45 -3.62 13.61
N GLY A 136 -49.41 -3.87 12.30
CA GLY A 136 -50.24 -3.15 11.33
C GLY A 136 -49.86 -1.67 11.12
N GLY A 137 -48.70 -1.24 11.62
CA GLY A 137 -48.18 0.11 11.43
C GLY A 137 -47.68 0.39 10.01
N PRO A 138 -47.39 1.65 9.67
CA PRO A 138 -46.85 2.03 8.38
C PRO A 138 -45.44 1.44 8.20
N LYS A 139 -45.02 1.24 6.94
CA LYS A 139 -43.63 0.87 6.61
C LYS A 139 -42.72 2.02 6.99
N VAL A 140 -41.53 1.66 7.49
CA VAL A 140 -40.54 2.63 7.99
C VAL A 140 -39.20 2.47 7.25
N PRO A 141 -38.36 3.52 7.22
CA PRO A 141 -36.96 3.39 6.80
C PRO A 141 -36.23 2.31 7.61
N ILE A 142 -35.40 1.53 6.94
CA ILE A 142 -34.74 0.37 7.60
C ILE A 142 -33.80 0.77 8.76
N ILE A 143 -33.36 2.02 8.83
CA ILE A 143 -32.60 2.55 9.97
C ILE A 143 -33.39 2.48 11.30
N LYS A 144 -34.73 2.31 11.23
CA LYS A 144 -35.57 2.12 12.43
C LYS A 144 -35.45 0.71 13.01
N HIS A 145 -34.96 -0.25 12.24
CA HIS A 145 -34.78 -1.62 12.73
C HIS A 145 -33.56 -1.74 13.63
N PRO A 146 -33.68 -2.35 14.81
CA PRO A 146 -32.59 -2.43 15.78
C PRO A 146 -31.32 -3.07 15.23
N ASP A 147 -31.43 -4.13 14.44
CA ASP A 147 -30.26 -4.82 13.88
C ASP A 147 -29.52 -3.99 12.83
N VAL A 148 -30.23 -3.24 11.98
CA VAL A 148 -29.62 -2.29 11.04
C VAL A 148 -28.86 -1.21 11.81
N ARG A 149 -29.44 -0.69 12.90
CA ARG A 149 -28.76 0.30 13.76
C ARG A 149 -27.52 -0.29 14.40
N ARG A 150 -27.58 -1.53 14.90
CA ARG A 150 -26.44 -2.25 15.46
C ARG A 150 -25.32 -2.40 14.44
N MET A 151 -25.64 -2.81 13.20
CA MET A 151 -24.63 -2.92 12.13
C MET A 151 -23.97 -1.58 11.82
N LEU A 152 -24.76 -0.51 11.63
CA LEU A 152 -24.23 0.83 11.37
C LEU A 152 -23.36 1.36 12.53
N MET A 153 -23.77 1.13 13.78
CA MET A 153 -22.96 1.49 14.94
C MET A 153 -21.66 0.71 15.00
N SER A 154 -21.68 -0.58 14.70
CA SER A 154 -20.48 -1.42 14.65
C SER A 154 -19.50 -0.97 13.56
N MET A 155 -20.01 -0.60 12.39
CA MET A 155 -19.17 -0.03 11.32
C MET A 155 -18.53 1.27 11.78
N ARG A 156 -19.32 2.20 12.28
CA ARG A 156 -18.85 3.53 12.72
C ARG A 156 -17.80 3.43 13.82
N SER A 157 -18.07 2.65 14.86
CA SER A 157 -17.15 2.52 16.00
C SER A 157 -15.79 1.95 15.56
N ARG A 158 -15.78 0.98 14.65
CA ARG A 158 -14.54 0.42 14.10
C ARG A 158 -13.78 1.44 13.26
N ILE A 159 -14.47 2.19 12.41
CA ILE A 159 -13.86 3.25 11.58
C ILE A 159 -13.24 4.33 12.44
N GLU A 160 -13.94 4.79 13.48
CA GLU A 160 -13.41 5.81 14.39
C GLU A 160 -12.18 5.29 15.18
N ALA A 161 -12.21 4.04 15.63
CA ALA A 161 -11.07 3.41 16.27
C ALA A 161 -9.86 3.26 15.33
N MET A 162 -10.08 2.80 14.10
CA MET A 162 -9.02 2.71 13.09
C MET A 162 -8.44 4.08 12.72
N ARG A 163 -9.29 5.11 12.65
CA ARG A 163 -8.85 6.50 12.40
C ARG A 163 -7.98 7.04 13.55
N ALA A 164 -8.38 6.80 14.78
CA ALA A 164 -7.56 7.17 15.94
C ALA A 164 -6.21 6.45 15.92
N LEU A 165 -6.21 5.15 15.62
CA LEU A 165 -4.98 4.37 15.50
C LEU A 165 -4.07 4.90 14.38
N ALA A 166 -4.63 5.27 13.24
CA ALA A 166 -3.89 5.85 12.12
C ALA A 166 -3.18 7.17 12.52
N TYR A 167 -3.87 8.06 13.24
CA TYR A 167 -3.24 9.29 13.72
C TYR A 167 -2.13 9.04 14.75
N VAL A 168 -2.35 8.11 15.68
CA VAL A 168 -1.31 7.75 16.67
C VAL A 168 -0.09 7.14 15.98
N THR A 169 -0.31 6.31 14.94
CA THR A 169 0.79 5.73 14.15
C THR A 169 1.54 6.78 13.36
N ALA A 170 0.84 7.71 12.71
CA ALA A 170 1.47 8.83 12.00
C ALA A 170 2.33 9.68 12.94
N ALA A 171 1.81 10.03 14.11
CA ALA A 171 2.57 10.77 15.12
C ALA A 171 3.81 9.99 15.61
N ALA A 172 3.70 8.65 15.72
CA ALA A 172 4.84 7.83 16.06
C ALA A 172 5.90 7.83 14.95
N GLN A 173 5.49 7.79 13.67
CA GLN A 173 6.42 7.90 12.53
C GLN A 173 7.13 9.26 12.52
N ASP A 174 6.41 10.36 12.75
CA ASP A 174 6.99 11.70 12.85
C ASP A 174 8.03 11.77 13.99
N ASN A 175 7.70 11.21 15.15
CA ASN A 175 8.62 11.13 16.28
C ASN A 175 9.84 10.25 16.00
N ALA A 176 9.66 9.15 15.30
CA ALA A 176 10.77 8.25 14.92
C ALA A 176 11.79 8.94 14.00
N HIS A 177 11.33 9.89 13.18
CA HIS A 177 12.21 10.62 12.26
C HIS A 177 12.74 11.95 12.85
N GLY A 178 11.92 12.69 13.58
CA GLY A 178 12.19 14.08 13.96
C GLY A 178 12.50 14.34 15.43
N ASN A 179 12.31 13.37 16.33
CA ASN A 179 12.55 13.60 17.75
C ASN A 179 14.06 13.78 18.03
N PRO A 180 14.49 14.80 18.78
CA PRO A 180 15.91 15.01 19.14
C PRO A 180 16.48 13.89 20.01
N ASP A 181 15.65 13.23 20.86
CA ASP A 181 16.07 12.13 21.73
C ASP A 181 16.09 10.80 20.97
N GLU A 182 17.27 10.16 20.91
CA GLU A 182 17.44 8.88 20.24
C GLU A 182 16.66 7.73 20.88
N ALA A 183 16.51 7.73 22.20
CA ALA A 183 15.74 6.69 22.89
C ALA A 183 14.26 6.78 22.55
N GLU A 184 13.72 8.00 22.49
CA GLU A 184 12.34 8.25 22.08
C GLU A 184 12.13 7.92 20.58
N ARG A 185 13.08 8.22 19.69
CA ARG A 185 13.01 7.77 18.29
C ARG A 185 12.90 6.26 18.19
N LYS A 186 13.73 5.50 18.92
CA LYS A 186 13.70 4.03 18.90
C LYS A 186 12.37 3.46 19.41
N LYS A 187 11.81 4.03 20.48
CA LYS A 187 10.49 3.63 20.99
C LYS A 187 9.37 3.90 19.97
N ALA A 188 9.39 5.08 19.38
CA ALA A 188 8.40 5.49 18.39
C ALA A 188 8.48 4.61 17.13
N GLN A 189 9.69 4.26 16.66
CA GLN A 189 9.90 3.35 15.55
C GLN A 189 9.36 1.93 15.87
N ALA A 190 9.68 1.40 17.04
CA ALA A 190 9.20 0.09 17.46
C ALA A 190 7.67 0.02 17.53
N PHE A 191 7.02 1.09 17.97
CA PHE A 191 5.55 1.19 17.98
C PHE A 191 4.98 1.24 16.55
N ALA A 192 5.54 2.07 15.68
CA ALA A 192 5.11 2.18 14.28
C ALA A 192 5.26 0.85 13.52
N ASP A 193 6.35 0.12 13.74
CA ASP A 193 6.63 -1.19 13.14
C ASP A 193 5.64 -2.26 13.61
N GLN A 194 5.23 -2.22 14.88
CA GLN A 194 4.26 -3.15 15.43
C GLN A 194 2.89 -3.02 14.76
N ILE A 195 2.44 -1.80 14.54
CA ILE A 195 1.15 -1.52 13.91
C ILE A 195 1.21 -1.84 12.42
N GLY A 196 2.31 -1.55 11.74
CA GLY A 196 2.52 -1.94 10.34
C GLY A 196 2.44 -3.46 10.11
N ARG A 197 2.78 -4.28 11.09
CA ARG A 197 2.67 -5.76 11.03
C ARG A 197 1.28 -6.29 11.35
N ALA A 198 0.50 -5.56 12.13
CA ALA A 198 -0.84 -5.98 12.56
C ALA A 198 -1.91 -5.85 11.44
N HIS A 199 -1.55 -5.30 10.28
CA HIS A 199 -2.45 -5.07 9.14
C HIS A 199 -2.22 -6.07 7.99
N VAL A 200 -1.45 -7.14 8.22
CA VAL A 200 -1.20 -8.22 7.23
C VAL A 200 -1.90 -9.50 7.64
#